data_452c010543544ee168c1e779574e7029
#
_entry.id   452c010543544ee168c1e779574e7029
#
_cell.length_a   1.000
_cell.length_b   1.000
_cell.length_c   1.000
_cell.angle_alpha   90.00
_cell.angle_beta   90.00
_cell.angle_gamma   90.00
#
_symmetry.space_group_name_H-M   'P 1'
#
loop_
_entity.id
_entity.type
_entity.pdbx_description
1 polymer ?
#
loop_
_entity_poly.entity_id
_entity_poly.type
_entity_poly.pdbx_seq_one_letter_code
_entity_poly.pdbx_strand_id
1 'polypeptide(L)'
;SSLLITYGLLPSADKDYADHTISSKEIIEEIPEKITKIKKKKRTIFQPIIKKDKKVNNEVKEKSSQVFENASGYVLPGLDLLSEVPSERKENKVSERQINENRALLTTTLSDFGISGKIISVNPGPFVTLYELEPAPGVKSSRVISLADDISRSMSSTSARIAVIPGKNSIGIELPNDNKETVYLREILESDHFVNKKSGIPLSLGKNIGGDPTIADLSRMPHLMIAGTTGSGKSVGINGMILSILYRFRPDECRLIMVDPKMIELSVYDGIPHLLSPVI
;
A
#
# COMPACT_ATOMS: atom_id res chain seq x y z
N SER A 1 -12.13 5.23 -7.94
CA SER A 1 -11.14 4.18 -7.67
C SER A 1 -10.36 4.54 -6.42
N SER A 2 -10.78 3.97 -5.31
CA SER A 2 -10.16 4.18 -4.01
C SER A 2 -9.00 3.23 -3.83
N LEU A 3 -7.83 3.77 -3.50
CA LEU A 3 -6.69 3.01 -3.02
C LEU A 3 -7.06 2.46 -1.64
N LEU A 4 -7.56 1.24 -1.58
CA LEU A 4 -7.62 0.47 -0.36
C LEU A 4 -6.21 -0.09 -0.12
N ILE A 5 -5.39 0.66 0.63
CA ILE A 5 -4.15 0.10 1.18
C ILE A 5 -4.58 -0.81 2.32
N THR A 6 -4.78 -2.08 1.99
CA THR A 6 -5.08 -3.09 2.99
C THR A 6 -3.80 -3.52 3.64
N TYR A 7 -3.54 -3.09 4.88
CA TYR A 7 -2.54 -3.70 5.72
C TYR A 7 -3.06 -5.04 6.20
N GLY A 8 -2.72 -6.10 5.49
CA GLY A 8 -2.58 -7.38 6.11
C GLY A 8 -1.26 -7.35 6.88
N LEU A 9 -1.26 -7.09 8.18
CA LEU A 9 -0.24 -7.59 9.05
C LEU A 9 -0.31 -9.11 8.91
N LEU A 10 0.62 -9.70 8.17
CA LEU A 10 0.90 -11.12 8.32
C LEU A 10 1.25 -11.30 9.80
N PRO A 11 0.57 -12.20 10.52
CA PRO A 11 0.97 -12.53 11.88
C PRO A 11 2.45 -12.91 11.83
N SER A 12 3.21 -12.43 12.81
CA SER A 12 4.57 -12.87 13.06
C SER A 12 4.58 -14.39 12.94
N ALA A 13 5.52 -14.92 12.15
CA ALA A 13 5.68 -16.35 11.93
C ALA A 13 5.87 -17.05 13.28
N ASP A 14 4.78 -17.46 13.87
CA ASP A 14 4.77 -18.47 14.90
C ASP A 14 4.87 -19.84 14.23
N LYS A 15 5.64 -20.69 14.87
CA LYS A 15 6.32 -21.91 14.44
C LYS A 15 5.46 -23.12 14.02
N ASP A 16 4.31 -22.97 13.37
CA ASP A 16 3.42 -24.09 13.04
C ASP A 16 3.10 -24.25 11.53
N TYR A 17 4.02 -23.80 10.65
CA TYR A 17 4.01 -24.17 9.23
C TYR A 17 5.09 -25.19 8.90
N ALA A 18 5.15 -26.27 9.68
CA ALA A 18 5.87 -27.48 9.32
C ALA A 18 4.82 -28.58 9.17
N ASP A 19 4.29 -28.83 7.97
CA ASP A 19 3.92 -30.11 7.41
C ASP A 19 2.94 -30.01 6.26
N HIS A 20 3.35 -29.35 5.17
CA HIS A 20 2.84 -29.67 3.84
C HIS A 20 3.97 -29.43 2.84
N THR A 21 5.03 -30.20 3.01
CA THR A 21 6.01 -30.39 1.94
C THR A 21 5.35 -31.31 0.90
N ILE A 22 4.79 -30.72 -0.15
CA ILE A 22 4.42 -31.48 -1.35
C ILE A 22 5.72 -32.05 -1.90
N SER A 23 5.84 -33.38 -1.79
CA SER A 23 6.99 -34.13 -2.26
C SER A 23 7.20 -33.85 -3.74
N SER A 24 8.42 -33.41 -4.08
CA SER A 24 8.86 -33.12 -5.44
C SER A 24 8.85 -34.32 -6.40
N LYS A 25 8.22 -35.43 -6.03
CA LYS A 25 8.05 -36.65 -6.84
C LYS A 25 6.73 -36.75 -7.61
N GLU A 26 5.70 -35.94 -7.29
CA GLU A 26 4.39 -36.04 -7.95
C GLU A 26 4.19 -35.10 -9.14
N ILE A 27 5.18 -34.25 -9.48
CA ILE A 27 5.08 -33.31 -10.64
C ILE A 27 5.77 -33.84 -11.91
N ILE A 28 6.29 -35.08 -11.93
CA ILE A 28 7.10 -35.60 -13.06
C ILE A 28 6.29 -36.49 -14.02
N GLU A 29 5.03 -36.80 -13.78
CA GLU A 29 4.30 -37.79 -14.60
C GLU A 29 3.42 -37.26 -15.75
N GLU A 30 3.40 -35.96 -16.04
CA GLU A 30 2.63 -35.43 -17.19
C GLU A 30 3.43 -34.50 -18.11
N ILE A 31 4.55 -34.96 -18.66
CA ILE A 31 5.18 -34.31 -19.82
C ILE A 31 5.22 -35.29 -20.97
N PRO A 32 4.52 -35.04 -22.09
CA PRO A 32 4.52 -35.95 -23.23
C PRO A 32 5.92 -36.06 -23.88
N GLU A 33 6.35 -37.31 -24.10
CA GLU A 33 7.58 -37.73 -24.78
C GLU A 33 7.72 -37.23 -26.22
N LYS A 34 7.94 -35.96 -26.46
CA LYS A 34 8.18 -35.48 -27.83
C LYS A 34 9.25 -34.41 -27.99
N ILE A 35 10.18 -34.26 -27.07
CA ILE A 35 11.35 -33.36 -27.28
C ILE A 35 12.66 -34.08 -26.92
N THR A 36 12.97 -35.15 -27.58
CA THR A 36 14.29 -35.78 -27.51
C THR A 36 14.89 -35.92 -28.90
N LYS A 37 15.27 -34.81 -29.51
CA LYS A 37 16.29 -34.77 -30.59
C LYS A 37 16.72 -33.32 -30.83
N ILE A 38 17.43 -32.71 -29.89
CA ILE A 38 18.25 -31.53 -30.19
C ILE A 38 19.71 -31.92 -29.94
N LYS A 39 20.44 -32.04 -31.07
CA LYS A 39 21.85 -32.37 -31.13
C LYS A 39 22.67 -31.43 -30.24
N LYS A 40 23.53 -32.01 -29.40
CA LYS A 40 24.53 -31.28 -28.61
C LYS A 40 25.49 -30.53 -29.53
N LYS A 41 25.27 -29.23 -29.71
CA LYS A 41 26.28 -28.32 -30.26
C LYS A 41 27.25 -27.94 -29.13
N LYS A 42 28.53 -28.22 -29.33
CA LYS A 42 29.63 -27.84 -28.42
C LYS A 42 29.54 -26.37 -28.10
N ARG A 43 29.40 -26.02 -26.82
CA ARG A 43 29.52 -24.66 -26.32
C ARG A 43 30.98 -24.24 -26.44
N THR A 44 31.27 -23.34 -27.38
CA THR A 44 32.51 -22.59 -27.40
C THR A 44 32.46 -21.60 -26.24
N ILE A 45 33.39 -21.72 -25.31
CA ILE A 45 33.55 -20.79 -24.19
C ILE A 45 34.01 -19.47 -24.79
N PHE A 46 33.13 -18.50 -24.86
CA PHE A 46 33.48 -17.13 -25.16
C PHE A 46 34.22 -16.55 -23.94
N GLN A 47 35.53 -16.40 -24.08
CA GLN A 47 36.29 -15.53 -23.16
C GLN A 47 36.00 -14.08 -23.56
N PRO A 48 35.59 -13.21 -22.63
CA PRO A 48 35.43 -11.80 -22.94
C PRO A 48 36.80 -11.15 -23.21
N ILE A 49 36.98 -10.68 -24.42
CA ILE A 49 38.14 -9.82 -24.76
C ILE A 49 37.88 -8.48 -24.06
N ILE A 50 38.53 -8.28 -22.92
CA ILE A 50 38.56 -6.98 -22.24
C ILE A 50 39.50 -6.09 -23.06
N LYS A 51 38.95 -5.34 -24.00
CA LYS A 51 39.65 -4.17 -24.54
C LYS A 51 39.64 -3.08 -23.46
N LYS A 52 40.82 -2.79 -22.95
CA LYS A 52 41.06 -1.65 -22.04
C LYS A 52 40.91 -0.35 -22.86
N ASP A 53 39.72 0.18 -22.97
CA ASP A 53 39.52 1.57 -23.40
C ASP A 53 39.65 2.50 -22.20
N LYS A 54 40.80 3.16 -22.13
CA LYS A 54 41.23 4.04 -21.02
C LYS A 54 40.55 5.43 -21.05
N LYS A 55 39.33 5.60 -21.50
CA LYS A 55 38.70 6.94 -21.59
C LYS A 55 37.31 7.12 -21.01
N VAL A 56 36.69 6.08 -20.40
CA VAL A 56 35.32 6.20 -19.88
C VAL A 56 35.27 6.50 -18.37
N ASN A 57 36.40 6.45 -17.65
CA ASN A 57 36.40 6.54 -16.20
C ASN A 57 36.42 7.96 -15.59
N ASN A 58 36.61 9.02 -16.37
CA ASN A 58 36.70 10.36 -15.79
C ASN A 58 35.35 11.10 -15.75
N GLU A 59 34.49 10.92 -16.75
CA GLU A 59 33.20 11.63 -16.76
C GLU A 59 32.17 11.08 -15.74
N VAL A 60 32.21 9.78 -15.45
CA VAL A 60 31.31 9.18 -14.44
C VAL A 60 31.78 9.53 -13.02
N LYS A 61 33.10 9.67 -12.79
CA LYS A 61 33.62 10.12 -11.49
C LYS A 61 33.38 11.59 -11.26
N GLU A 62 33.47 12.44 -12.28
CA GLU A 62 33.21 13.88 -12.12
C GLU A 62 31.73 14.17 -11.87
N LYS A 63 30.80 13.46 -12.54
CA LYS A 63 29.36 13.62 -12.26
C LYS A 63 28.96 13.08 -10.89
N SER A 64 29.57 12.00 -10.41
CA SER A 64 29.29 11.48 -9.07
C SER A 64 29.90 12.36 -7.96
N SER A 65 31.07 12.97 -8.19
CA SER A 65 31.68 13.88 -7.21
C SER A 65 30.94 15.22 -7.14
N GLN A 66 30.40 15.74 -8.22
CA GLN A 66 29.61 16.98 -8.19
C GLN A 66 28.30 16.85 -7.41
N VAL A 67 27.68 15.66 -7.39
CA VAL A 67 26.46 15.40 -6.57
C VAL A 67 26.78 15.37 -5.06
N PHE A 68 28.02 15.01 -4.67
CA PHE A 68 28.41 14.93 -3.26
C PHE A 68 28.80 16.28 -2.64
N GLU A 69 29.31 17.23 -3.42
CA GLU A 69 29.79 18.53 -2.90
C GLU A 69 28.66 19.50 -2.50
N ASN A 70 27.42 19.29 -2.99
CA ASN A 70 26.30 20.19 -2.73
C ASN A 70 25.43 19.82 -1.51
N ALA A 71 25.73 18.73 -0.78
CA ALA A 71 24.90 18.29 0.35
C ALA A 71 24.95 19.25 1.54
N SER A 72 26.02 20.03 1.73
CA SER A 72 26.18 20.96 2.85
C SER A 72 25.23 22.16 2.83
N GLY A 73 24.66 22.48 1.67
CA GLY A 73 23.71 23.59 1.48
C GLY A 73 22.27 23.17 1.20
N TYR A 74 21.95 21.87 1.23
CA TYR A 74 20.62 21.39 0.92
C TYR A 74 19.60 21.77 1.99
N VAL A 75 18.51 22.42 1.57
CA VAL A 75 17.37 22.77 2.41
C VAL A 75 16.21 21.85 2.09
N LEU A 76 15.60 21.25 3.11
CA LEU A 76 14.41 20.40 2.94
C LEU A 76 13.27 21.20 2.30
N PRO A 77 12.44 20.57 1.45
CA PRO A 77 11.28 21.20 0.87
C PRO A 77 10.31 21.71 1.94
N GLY A 78 9.80 22.93 1.77
CA GLY A 78 8.79 23.48 2.66
C GLY A 78 7.40 22.87 2.38
N LEU A 79 6.57 22.76 3.40
CA LEU A 79 5.20 22.26 3.28
C LEU A 79 4.29 23.20 2.45
N ASP A 80 4.71 24.44 2.25
CA ASP A 80 4.06 25.43 1.38
C ASP A 80 4.02 25.02 -0.10
N LEU A 81 4.90 24.11 -0.53
CA LEU A 81 4.89 23.52 -1.87
C LEU A 81 3.73 22.52 -2.07
N LEU A 82 3.10 22.06 -1.00
CA LEU A 82 1.97 21.13 -1.04
C LEU A 82 0.64 21.89 -0.98
N SER A 83 -0.36 21.37 -1.67
CA SER A 83 -1.71 21.93 -1.64
C SER A 83 -2.23 22.07 -0.21
N GLU A 84 -2.82 23.20 0.08
CA GLU A 84 -3.49 23.44 1.36
C GLU A 84 -4.72 22.55 1.52
N VAL A 85 -4.99 22.21 2.76
CA VAL A 85 -6.21 21.47 3.12
C VAL A 85 -7.36 22.46 3.18
N PRO A 86 -8.39 22.33 2.34
CA PRO A 86 -9.53 23.26 2.36
C PRO A 86 -10.18 23.32 3.75
N SER A 87 -10.44 24.54 4.23
CA SER A 87 -11.07 24.76 5.54
C SER A 87 -12.53 24.27 5.59
N GLU A 88 -13.18 24.12 4.44
CA GLU A 88 -14.58 23.70 4.29
C GLU A 88 -14.82 22.19 4.51
N ARG A 89 -13.79 21.44 4.88
CA ARG A 89 -13.87 19.99 5.12
C ARG A 89 -14.90 19.55 6.17
N LYS A 90 -15.39 20.49 6.99
CA LYS A 90 -16.38 20.19 8.03
C LYS A 90 -17.75 19.79 7.48
N GLU A 91 -18.05 20.11 6.23
CA GLU A 91 -19.38 19.89 5.64
C GLU A 91 -19.52 18.53 4.91
N ASN A 92 -18.38 17.89 4.54
CA ASN A 92 -18.42 16.59 3.81
C ASN A 92 -18.45 15.36 4.71
N LYS A 93 -18.56 15.51 6.03
CA LYS A 93 -18.77 14.36 6.90
C LYS A 93 -20.11 13.71 6.55
N VAL A 94 -20.10 12.37 6.42
CA VAL A 94 -21.33 11.58 6.27
C VAL A 94 -22.33 12.06 7.30
N SER A 95 -23.50 12.52 6.85
CA SER A 95 -24.49 13.09 7.76
C SER A 95 -25.00 12.03 8.73
N GLU A 96 -25.28 12.40 9.97
CA GLU A 96 -25.84 11.48 10.96
C GLU A 96 -27.13 10.80 10.46
N ARG A 97 -27.90 11.51 9.64
CA ARG A 97 -29.09 10.97 9.00
C ARG A 97 -28.74 9.81 8.07
N GLN A 98 -27.77 9.99 7.18
CA GLN A 98 -27.33 8.96 6.24
C GLN A 98 -26.70 7.76 6.94
N ILE A 99 -25.95 7.99 8.03
CA ILE A 99 -25.41 6.94 8.88
C ILE A 99 -26.54 6.08 9.47
N ASN A 100 -27.59 6.71 9.99
CA ASN A 100 -28.73 6.03 10.59
C ASN A 100 -29.58 5.29 9.56
N GLU A 101 -29.80 5.87 8.37
CA GLU A 101 -30.49 5.25 7.25
C GLU A 101 -29.73 3.99 6.77
N ASN A 102 -28.44 4.10 6.55
CA ASN A 102 -27.58 2.98 6.16
C ASN A 102 -27.50 1.89 7.24
N ARG A 103 -27.45 2.29 8.52
CA ARG A 103 -27.48 1.35 9.65
C ARG A 103 -28.77 0.56 9.70
N ALA A 104 -29.91 1.20 9.50
CA ALA A 104 -31.22 0.56 9.48
C ALA A 104 -31.32 -0.41 8.29
N LEU A 105 -30.94 0.05 7.10
CA LEU A 105 -30.93 -0.76 5.88
C LEU A 105 -30.01 -1.99 6.02
N LEU A 106 -28.78 -1.79 6.53
CA LEU A 106 -27.85 -2.88 6.76
C LEU A 106 -28.38 -3.91 7.76
N THR A 107 -29.05 -3.45 8.81
CA THR A 107 -29.65 -4.35 9.82
C THR A 107 -30.77 -5.19 9.19
N THR A 108 -31.63 -4.61 8.37
CA THR A 108 -32.67 -5.33 7.63
C THR A 108 -32.05 -6.33 6.64
N THR A 109 -31.08 -5.89 5.86
CA THR A 109 -30.38 -6.74 4.88
C THR A 109 -29.74 -7.96 5.57
N LEU A 110 -29.07 -7.79 6.69
CA LEU A 110 -28.48 -8.89 7.45
C LEU A 110 -29.56 -9.88 7.94
N SER A 111 -30.70 -9.37 8.41
CA SER A 111 -31.84 -10.19 8.83
C SER A 111 -32.42 -10.98 7.68
N ASP A 112 -32.56 -10.40 6.49
CA ASP A 112 -33.09 -11.05 5.27
C ASP A 112 -32.19 -12.21 4.83
N PHE A 113 -30.87 -12.10 5.02
CA PHE A 113 -29.90 -13.19 4.81
C PHE A 113 -29.78 -14.17 6.00
N GLY A 114 -30.66 -14.04 6.98
CA GLY A 114 -30.69 -14.91 8.18
C GLY A 114 -29.46 -14.74 9.08
N ILE A 115 -28.89 -13.56 9.12
CA ILE A 115 -27.83 -13.17 10.06
C ILE A 115 -28.46 -12.39 11.20
N SER A 116 -28.50 -13.02 12.37
CA SER A 116 -28.96 -12.37 13.59
C SER A 116 -27.79 -11.69 14.31
N GLY A 117 -27.97 -10.46 14.77
CA GLY A 117 -26.95 -9.68 15.47
C GLY A 117 -27.37 -8.23 15.67
N LYS A 118 -26.48 -7.43 16.24
CA LYS A 118 -26.70 -5.99 16.48
C LYS A 118 -25.51 -5.19 15.96
N ILE A 119 -25.79 -4.06 15.33
CA ILE A 119 -24.75 -3.07 15.00
C ILE A 119 -24.49 -2.24 16.25
N ILE A 120 -23.34 -2.49 16.90
CA ILE A 120 -22.95 -1.89 18.18
C ILE A 120 -22.23 -0.56 18.02
N SER A 121 -21.53 -0.36 16.90
CA SER A 121 -20.79 0.87 16.62
C SER A 121 -20.83 1.21 15.14
N VAL A 122 -20.75 2.49 14.81
CA VAL A 122 -20.59 3.00 13.45
C VAL A 122 -19.48 4.05 13.47
N ASN A 123 -18.43 3.80 12.72
CA ASN A 123 -17.26 4.66 12.65
C ASN A 123 -17.12 5.22 11.21
N PRO A 124 -17.58 6.44 10.95
CA PRO A 124 -17.43 7.07 9.64
C PRO A 124 -15.97 7.48 9.42
N GLY A 125 -15.39 7.02 8.33
CA GLY A 125 -14.05 7.41 7.88
C GLY A 125 -14.09 8.24 6.59
N PRO A 126 -12.93 8.65 6.06
CA PRO A 126 -12.85 9.51 4.88
C PRO A 126 -13.32 8.82 3.59
N PHE A 127 -13.19 7.52 3.48
CA PHE A 127 -13.53 6.74 2.28
C PHE A 127 -14.61 5.71 2.50
N VAL A 128 -14.63 5.12 3.68
CA VAL A 128 -15.55 4.05 4.06
C VAL A 128 -16.10 4.32 5.45
N THR A 129 -17.31 3.85 5.69
CA THR A 129 -17.89 3.80 7.04
C THR A 129 -17.81 2.36 7.54
N LEU A 130 -17.24 2.16 8.73
CA LEU A 130 -17.14 0.87 9.40
C LEU A 130 -18.35 0.67 10.32
N TYR A 131 -19.13 -0.35 10.04
CA TYR A 131 -20.21 -0.84 10.91
C TYR A 131 -19.71 -2.06 11.68
N GLU A 132 -19.71 -1.99 13.02
CA GLU A 132 -19.35 -3.13 13.87
C GLU A 132 -20.58 -3.96 14.20
N LEU A 133 -20.65 -5.16 13.64
CA LEU A 133 -21.71 -6.12 13.91
C LEU A 133 -21.27 -7.06 15.05
N GLU A 134 -22.04 -7.12 16.11
CA GLU A 134 -21.97 -8.19 17.12
C GLU A 134 -22.94 -9.30 16.69
N PRO A 135 -22.43 -10.45 16.21
CA PRO A 135 -23.29 -11.55 15.78
C PRO A 135 -23.95 -12.23 16.99
N ALA A 136 -25.17 -12.70 16.81
CA ALA A 136 -25.83 -13.50 17.83
C ALA A 136 -25.09 -14.84 18.07
N PRO A 137 -25.23 -15.45 19.25
CA PRO A 137 -24.64 -16.76 19.53
C PRO A 137 -25.00 -17.79 18.45
N GLY A 138 -24.03 -18.55 17.99
CA GLY A 138 -24.21 -19.56 16.92
C GLY A 138 -24.05 -19.06 15.48
N VAL A 139 -23.94 -17.76 15.24
CA VAL A 139 -23.66 -17.22 13.91
C VAL A 139 -22.17 -17.35 13.62
N LYS A 140 -21.79 -18.08 12.56
CA LYS A 140 -20.41 -18.25 12.14
C LYS A 140 -19.94 -17.01 11.37
N SER A 141 -18.78 -16.45 11.73
CA SER A 141 -18.18 -15.29 11.04
C SER A 141 -17.96 -15.54 9.55
N SER A 142 -17.56 -16.76 9.16
CA SER A 142 -17.37 -17.15 7.76
C SER A 142 -18.65 -17.00 6.93
N ARG A 143 -19.83 -17.25 7.52
CA ARG A 143 -21.12 -17.06 6.84
C ARG A 143 -21.38 -15.58 6.54
N VAL A 144 -21.06 -14.69 7.49
CA VAL A 144 -21.22 -13.25 7.28
C VAL A 144 -20.26 -12.75 6.22
N ILE A 145 -18.99 -13.20 6.26
CA ILE A 145 -17.94 -12.82 5.32
C ILE A 145 -18.30 -13.24 3.89
N SER A 146 -18.88 -14.44 3.69
CA SER A 146 -19.26 -14.92 2.36
C SER A 146 -20.41 -14.14 1.73
N LEU A 147 -21.17 -13.35 2.48
CA LEU A 147 -22.26 -12.51 1.99
C LEU A 147 -21.84 -11.11 1.55
N ALA A 148 -20.53 -10.82 1.45
CA ALA A 148 -20.05 -9.50 1.12
C ALA A 148 -20.62 -8.94 -0.19
N ASP A 149 -20.68 -9.73 -1.26
CA ASP A 149 -21.21 -9.33 -2.55
C ASP A 149 -22.74 -9.13 -2.51
N ASP A 150 -23.45 -9.97 -1.76
CA ASP A 150 -24.91 -9.86 -1.63
C ASP A 150 -25.29 -8.64 -0.78
N ILE A 151 -24.57 -8.37 0.29
CA ILE A 151 -24.74 -7.16 1.12
C ILE A 151 -24.42 -5.92 0.29
N SER A 152 -23.30 -5.92 -0.46
CA SER A 152 -22.94 -4.83 -1.35
C SER A 152 -24.07 -4.48 -2.32
N ARG A 153 -24.65 -5.50 -2.97
CA ARG A 153 -25.76 -5.33 -3.89
C ARG A 153 -27.01 -4.78 -3.21
N SER A 154 -27.39 -5.32 -2.05
CA SER A 154 -28.57 -4.88 -1.31
C SER A 154 -28.44 -3.48 -0.78
N MET A 155 -27.23 -3.06 -0.44
CA MET A 155 -26.90 -1.71 0.01
C MET A 155 -26.69 -0.71 -1.14
N SER A 156 -26.87 -1.14 -2.41
CA SER A 156 -26.56 -0.35 -3.61
C SER A 156 -25.13 0.24 -3.59
N SER A 157 -24.22 -0.47 -2.97
CA SER A 157 -22.81 -0.07 -2.80
C SER A 157 -21.93 -0.70 -3.87
N THR A 158 -20.85 -0.04 -4.24
CA THR A 158 -19.89 -0.56 -5.23
C THR A 158 -19.12 -1.79 -4.74
N SER A 159 -18.99 -1.95 -3.42
CA SER A 159 -18.33 -3.07 -2.77
C SER A 159 -18.67 -3.09 -1.28
N ALA A 160 -18.54 -4.26 -0.64
CA ALA A 160 -18.52 -4.35 0.81
C ALA A 160 -17.31 -5.20 1.22
N ARG A 161 -16.61 -4.78 2.27
CA ARG A 161 -15.56 -5.59 2.87
C ARG A 161 -15.99 -6.03 4.23
N ILE A 162 -15.92 -7.34 4.48
CA ILE A 162 -16.34 -7.92 5.75
C ILE A 162 -15.18 -8.71 6.35
N ALA A 163 -14.79 -8.36 7.57
CA ALA A 163 -13.69 -9.01 8.26
C ALA A 163 -13.94 -9.07 9.77
N VAL A 164 -13.37 -10.08 10.43
CA VAL A 164 -13.37 -10.15 11.90
C VAL A 164 -12.46 -9.05 12.45
N ILE A 165 -12.91 -8.34 13.49
CA ILE A 165 -12.10 -7.31 14.14
C ILE A 165 -11.18 -8.00 15.16
N PRO A 166 -9.85 -7.90 15.03
CA PRO A 166 -8.92 -8.52 15.96
C PRO A 166 -9.14 -8.03 17.39
N GLY A 167 -9.18 -8.98 18.34
CA GLY A 167 -9.35 -8.65 19.75
C GLY A 167 -10.79 -8.32 20.20
N LYS A 168 -11.76 -8.37 19.28
CA LYS A 168 -13.20 -8.16 19.59
C LYS A 168 -14.04 -9.34 19.11
N ASN A 169 -15.16 -9.57 19.77
CA ASN A 169 -16.18 -10.53 19.31
C ASN A 169 -17.14 -9.85 18.31
N SER A 170 -16.61 -9.09 17.39
CA SER A 170 -17.38 -8.35 16.40
C SER A 170 -16.81 -8.51 14.99
N ILE A 171 -17.69 -8.33 14.02
CA ILE A 171 -17.38 -8.38 12.59
C ILE A 171 -17.49 -6.96 12.05
N GLY A 172 -16.45 -6.47 11.40
CA GLY A 172 -16.45 -5.18 10.71
C GLY A 172 -17.05 -5.33 9.33
N ILE A 173 -18.03 -4.50 9.00
CA ILE A 173 -18.60 -4.34 7.68
C ILE A 173 -18.24 -2.93 7.19
N GLU A 174 -17.38 -2.85 6.21
CA GLU A 174 -16.94 -1.59 5.60
C GLU A 174 -17.75 -1.33 4.34
N LEU A 175 -18.43 -0.19 4.30
CA LEU A 175 -19.17 0.28 3.14
C LEU A 175 -18.56 1.59 2.62
N PRO A 176 -18.30 1.73 1.32
CA PRO A 176 -17.81 2.97 0.74
C PRO A 176 -18.78 4.12 0.96
N ASN A 177 -18.24 5.28 1.26
CA ASN A 177 -19.03 6.51 1.34
C ASN A 177 -19.37 7.01 -0.07
N ASP A 178 -20.56 7.58 -0.24
CA ASP A 178 -20.96 8.22 -1.50
C ASP A 178 -20.04 9.41 -1.82
N ASN A 179 -19.79 10.24 -0.80
CA ASN A 179 -18.86 11.35 -0.86
C ASN A 179 -17.52 10.94 -0.24
N LYS A 180 -16.51 10.72 -1.09
CA LYS A 180 -15.16 10.37 -0.65
C LYS A 180 -14.38 11.64 -0.33
N GLU A 181 -13.76 11.67 0.84
CA GLU A 181 -12.90 12.76 1.24
C GLU A 181 -11.50 12.62 0.64
N THR A 182 -10.95 13.68 0.06
CA THR A 182 -9.56 13.67 -0.40
C THR A 182 -8.61 13.75 0.79
N VAL A 183 -7.66 12.83 0.87
CA VAL A 183 -6.57 12.85 1.87
C VAL A 183 -5.38 13.59 1.26
N TYR A 184 -4.99 14.71 1.87
CA TYR A 184 -3.87 15.52 1.41
C TYR A 184 -2.57 15.03 2.05
N LEU A 185 -1.51 14.96 1.25
CA LEU A 185 -0.19 14.57 1.75
C LEU A 185 0.29 15.53 2.84
N ARG A 186 0.02 16.82 2.67
CA ARG A 186 0.39 17.87 3.64
C ARG A 186 -0.09 17.56 5.05
N GLU A 187 -1.37 17.19 5.21
CA GLU A 187 -1.94 16.89 6.54
C GLU A 187 -1.29 15.67 7.22
N ILE A 188 -0.81 14.70 6.40
CA ILE A 188 -0.10 13.54 6.95
C ILE A 188 1.30 13.94 7.40
N LEU A 189 2.01 14.74 6.59
CA LEU A 189 3.36 15.21 6.93
C LEU A 189 3.38 16.20 8.10
N GLU A 190 2.32 17.00 8.27
CA GLU A 190 2.14 17.91 9.41
C GLU A 190 1.72 17.19 10.71
N SER A 191 1.26 15.92 10.61
CA SER A 191 0.76 15.19 11.77
C SER A 191 1.86 14.89 12.81
N ASP A 192 1.48 14.90 14.08
CA ASP A 192 2.37 14.51 15.18
C ASP A 192 2.95 13.10 15.00
N HIS A 193 2.19 12.19 14.38
CA HIS A 193 2.63 10.83 14.07
C HIS A 193 3.82 10.81 13.11
N PHE A 194 3.89 11.75 12.18
CA PHE A 194 5.02 11.86 11.25
C PHE A 194 6.18 12.66 11.85
N VAL A 195 5.90 13.83 12.41
CA VAL A 195 6.92 14.76 12.94
C VAL A 195 7.67 14.16 14.12
N ASN A 196 6.97 13.54 15.07
CA ASN A 196 7.55 13.00 16.30
C ASN A 196 8.24 11.63 16.13
N LYS A 197 8.20 11.02 14.94
CA LYS A 197 8.89 9.75 14.69
C LYS A 197 10.39 9.97 14.56
N LYS A 198 11.11 9.89 15.68
CA LYS A 198 12.54 10.22 15.78
C LYS A 198 13.47 9.20 15.14
N SER A 199 13.04 7.97 14.88
CA SER A 199 13.88 6.88 14.34
C SER A 199 13.22 6.17 13.17
N GLY A 200 14.04 5.61 12.28
CA GLY A 200 13.58 4.87 11.10
C GLY A 200 13.28 5.76 9.90
N ILE A 201 12.72 5.16 8.87
CA ILE A 201 12.33 5.82 7.62
C ILE A 201 10.79 5.87 7.55
N PRO A 202 10.16 6.98 7.99
CA PRO A 202 8.72 7.10 8.00
C PRO A 202 8.15 7.25 6.59
N LEU A 203 7.20 6.40 6.24
CA LEU A 203 6.43 6.46 5.01
C LEU A 203 5.01 6.92 5.32
N SER A 204 4.55 7.95 4.65
CA SER A 204 3.16 8.38 4.65
C SER A 204 2.31 7.39 3.86
N LEU A 205 1.37 6.73 4.51
CA LEU A 205 0.50 5.75 3.88
C LEU A 205 -0.93 6.28 3.68
N GLY A 206 -1.25 7.40 4.28
CA GLY A 206 -2.56 8.01 4.23
C GLY A 206 -3.25 8.05 5.59
N LYS A 207 -4.56 7.80 5.62
CA LYS A 207 -5.37 7.71 6.83
C LYS A 207 -5.95 6.31 7.00
N ASN A 208 -6.12 5.87 8.25
CA ASN A 208 -6.85 4.67 8.56
C ASN A 208 -8.37 4.88 8.39
N ILE A 209 -9.17 3.84 8.64
CA ILE A 209 -10.63 3.90 8.55
C ILE A 209 -11.21 4.95 9.52
N GLY A 210 -10.58 5.17 10.67
CA GLY A 210 -10.98 6.18 11.65
C GLY A 210 -10.62 7.62 11.26
N GLY A 211 -9.85 7.82 10.19
CA GLY A 211 -9.40 9.14 9.76
C GLY A 211 -8.05 9.56 10.34
N ASP A 212 -7.39 8.72 11.14
CA ASP A 212 -6.09 9.04 11.74
C ASP A 212 -4.95 8.82 10.75
N PRO A 213 -3.91 9.68 10.76
CA PRO A 213 -2.72 9.50 9.96
C PRO A 213 -2.03 8.16 10.20
N THR A 214 -1.73 7.44 9.13
CA THR A 214 -1.05 6.14 9.18
C THR A 214 0.34 6.26 8.62
N ILE A 215 1.34 6.02 9.47
CA ILE A 215 2.75 6.10 9.15
C ILE A 215 3.40 4.75 9.39
N ALA A 216 4.04 4.20 8.37
CA ALA A 216 4.84 2.99 8.50
C ALA A 216 6.34 3.34 8.60
N ASP A 217 7.14 2.40 9.10
CA ASP A 217 8.58 2.54 9.17
C ASP A 217 9.23 1.55 8.21
N LEU A 218 9.79 2.07 7.12
CA LEU A 218 10.43 1.23 6.09
C LEU A 218 11.64 0.47 6.64
N SER A 219 12.34 1.01 7.63
CA SER A 219 13.51 0.34 8.22
C SER A 219 13.16 -0.97 8.94
N ARG A 220 11.89 -1.13 9.35
CA ARG A 220 11.35 -2.36 9.94
C ARG A 220 10.69 -3.29 8.92
N MET A 221 10.59 -2.84 7.68
CA MET A 221 10.01 -3.60 6.56
C MET A 221 11.07 -3.68 5.45
N PRO A 222 12.08 -4.57 5.56
CA PRO A 222 13.21 -4.61 4.62
C PRO A 222 12.76 -4.82 3.16
N HIS A 223 11.58 -5.41 2.96
CA HIS A 223 10.94 -5.58 1.67
C HIS A 223 9.46 -5.17 1.77
N LEU A 224 9.05 -4.22 0.92
CA LEU A 224 7.67 -3.78 0.80
C LEU A 224 7.16 -4.08 -0.60
N MET A 225 6.11 -4.90 -0.71
CA MET A 225 5.41 -5.13 -1.95
C MET A 225 4.12 -4.31 -2.00
N ILE A 226 3.94 -3.55 -3.07
CA ILE A 226 2.73 -2.76 -3.31
C ILE A 226 2.05 -3.30 -4.55
N ALA A 227 0.82 -3.76 -4.41
CA ALA A 227 0.02 -4.28 -5.51
C ALA A 227 -1.31 -3.51 -5.63
N GLY A 228 -1.81 -3.42 -6.86
CA GLY A 228 -3.08 -2.78 -7.15
C GLY A 228 -3.40 -2.84 -8.64
N THR A 229 -4.68 -2.82 -8.98
CA THR A 229 -5.16 -2.75 -10.36
C THR A 229 -4.88 -1.35 -10.95
N THR A 230 -4.96 -1.24 -12.27
CA THR A 230 -4.86 0.06 -12.95
C THR A 230 -5.92 1.02 -12.40
N GLY A 231 -5.50 2.24 -12.05
CA GLY A 231 -6.40 3.24 -11.45
C GLY A 231 -6.66 3.07 -9.95
N SER A 232 -6.06 2.07 -9.28
CA SER A 232 -6.19 1.89 -7.82
C SER A 232 -5.46 2.96 -7.00
N GLY A 233 -4.60 3.79 -7.63
CA GLY A 233 -3.78 4.79 -6.97
C GLY A 233 -2.40 4.28 -6.53
N LYS A 234 -1.95 3.11 -7.03
CA LYS A 234 -0.63 2.54 -6.71
C LYS A 234 0.50 3.56 -6.91
N SER A 235 0.57 4.19 -8.07
CA SER A 235 1.59 5.19 -8.40
C SER A 235 1.49 6.44 -7.52
N VAL A 236 0.28 6.87 -7.19
CA VAL A 236 0.05 7.99 -6.25
C VAL A 236 0.57 7.62 -4.85
N GLY A 237 0.28 6.39 -4.39
CA GLY A 237 0.78 5.90 -3.11
C GLY A 237 2.31 5.80 -3.06
N ILE A 238 2.95 5.29 -4.12
CA ILE A 238 4.42 5.23 -4.23
C ILE A 238 5.01 6.65 -4.19
N ASN A 239 4.44 7.60 -4.94
CA ASN A 239 4.88 8.99 -4.92
C ASN A 239 4.73 9.61 -3.52
N GLY A 240 3.62 9.35 -2.81
CA GLY A 240 3.43 9.79 -1.42
C GLY A 240 4.51 9.25 -0.47
N MET A 241 4.91 8.00 -0.65
CA MET A 241 6.00 7.38 0.14
C MET A 241 7.36 7.99 -0.19
N ILE A 242 7.68 8.21 -1.48
CA ILE A 242 8.92 8.86 -1.91
C ILE A 242 8.98 10.28 -1.36
N LEU A 243 7.91 11.05 -1.51
CA LEU A 243 7.83 12.41 -0.97
C LEU A 243 7.99 12.44 0.55
N SER A 244 7.47 11.44 1.28
CA SER A 244 7.71 11.32 2.73
C SER A 244 9.19 11.29 3.08
N ILE A 245 10.00 10.60 2.26
CA ILE A 245 11.45 10.53 2.44
C ILE A 245 12.08 11.88 2.10
N LEU A 246 11.71 12.48 0.96
CA LEU A 246 12.28 13.74 0.49
C LEU A 246 11.96 14.93 1.41
N TYR A 247 10.80 14.93 2.06
CA TYR A 247 10.41 15.94 3.06
C TYR A 247 11.04 15.71 4.44
N ARG A 248 11.63 14.54 4.68
CA ARG A 248 12.16 14.17 5.99
C ARG A 248 13.68 14.14 6.06
N PHE A 249 14.33 13.69 5.00
CA PHE A 249 15.76 13.41 4.98
C PHE A 249 16.49 14.25 3.94
N ARG A 250 17.70 14.64 4.29
CA ARG A 250 18.65 15.25 3.37
C ARG A 250 19.31 14.16 2.49
N PRO A 251 19.94 14.55 1.36
CA PRO A 251 20.64 13.60 0.49
C PRO A 251 21.81 12.85 1.16
N ASP A 252 22.40 13.43 2.20
CA ASP A 252 23.46 12.80 3.00
C ASP A 252 22.93 11.80 4.03
N GLU A 253 21.65 11.91 4.43
CA GLU A 253 21.00 11.05 5.41
C GLU A 253 20.28 9.85 4.74
N CYS A 254 19.70 10.04 3.55
CA CYS A 254 18.98 8.99 2.83
C CYS A 254 19.24 9.09 1.33
N ARG A 255 19.63 7.98 0.72
CA ARG A 255 19.88 7.83 -0.71
C ARG A 255 18.90 6.86 -1.33
N LEU A 256 18.59 7.11 -2.61
CA LEU A 256 17.62 6.33 -3.37
C LEU A 256 18.27 5.75 -4.63
N ILE A 257 17.89 4.52 -4.96
CA ILE A 257 18.07 3.89 -6.27
C ILE A 257 16.67 3.62 -6.80
N MET A 258 16.36 4.15 -7.97
CA MET A 258 15.05 3.98 -8.60
C MET A 258 15.19 3.21 -9.91
N VAL A 259 14.36 2.17 -10.07
CA VAL A 259 14.29 1.35 -11.27
C VAL A 259 12.86 1.41 -11.79
N ASP A 260 12.67 1.97 -12.98
CA ASP A 260 11.38 2.08 -13.65
C ASP A 260 11.47 1.49 -15.06
N PRO A 261 11.20 0.18 -15.22
CA PRO A 261 11.37 -0.50 -16.51
C PRO A 261 10.45 0.05 -17.61
N LYS A 262 9.46 0.85 -17.25
CA LYS A 262 8.55 1.50 -18.20
C LYS A 262 8.88 2.97 -18.44
N MET A 263 9.75 3.58 -17.64
CA MET A 263 10.15 5.00 -17.70
C MET A 263 8.94 5.97 -17.66
N ILE A 264 7.89 5.62 -16.90
CA ILE A 264 6.62 6.37 -16.91
C ILE A 264 6.31 6.96 -15.53
N GLU A 265 6.63 6.23 -14.44
CA GLU A 265 6.18 6.58 -13.10
C GLU A 265 7.25 7.35 -12.30
N LEU A 266 8.53 6.97 -12.40
CA LEU A 266 9.61 7.50 -11.58
C LEU A 266 10.56 8.48 -12.32
N SER A 267 10.41 8.64 -13.61
CA SER A 267 11.25 9.55 -14.43
C SER A 267 11.19 11.02 -13.96
N VAL A 268 10.11 11.42 -13.28
CA VAL A 268 9.95 12.76 -12.69
C VAL A 268 10.96 13.06 -11.59
N TYR A 269 11.56 12.02 -11.00
CA TYR A 269 12.58 12.15 -9.95
C TYR A 269 14.00 12.17 -10.49
N ASP A 270 14.20 12.03 -11.82
CA ASP A 270 15.55 12.04 -12.37
C ASP A 270 16.26 13.37 -12.07
N GLY A 271 17.51 13.28 -11.66
CA GLY A 271 18.32 14.43 -11.29
C GLY A 271 18.13 14.98 -9.87
N ILE A 272 17.26 14.41 -9.02
CA ILE A 272 17.17 14.84 -7.62
C ILE A 272 18.45 14.46 -6.83
N PRO A 273 18.90 15.28 -5.86
CA PRO A 273 20.15 15.03 -5.13
C PRO A 273 20.18 13.72 -4.33
N HIS A 274 19.03 13.15 -4.02
CA HIS A 274 18.90 11.88 -3.28
C HIS A 274 19.25 10.64 -4.13
N LEU A 275 19.27 10.73 -5.45
CA LEU A 275 19.59 9.59 -6.31
C LEU A 275 21.08 9.24 -6.26
N LEU A 276 21.41 7.96 -6.17
CA LEU A 276 22.76 7.41 -6.31
C LEU A 276 23.15 7.25 -7.79
N SER A 277 22.17 7.04 -8.67
CA SER A 277 22.31 6.95 -10.12
C SER A 277 21.06 7.54 -10.78
N PRO A 278 21.11 7.93 -12.07
CA PRO A 278 19.88 8.23 -12.80
C PRO A 278 18.85 7.10 -12.68
N VAL A 279 17.58 7.42 -12.88
CA VAL A 279 16.50 6.42 -12.89
C VAL A 279 16.77 5.42 -14.04
N ILE A 280 16.69 4.13 -13.76
CA ILE A 280 17.03 3.03 -14.66
C ILE A 280 15.77 2.32 -15.12
#